data_e10a0601dce22acfce7dc8ab3085a44d
#
_entry.id   e10a0601dce22acfce7dc8ab3085a44d
#
_cell.length_a   1.000
_cell.length_b   1.000
_cell.length_c   1.000
_cell.angle_alpha   90.00
_cell.angle_beta   90.00
_cell.angle_gamma   90.00
#
_symmetry.space_group_name_H-M   'P 1'
#
loop_
_entity.id
_entity.type
_entity.pdbx_description
1 polymer ?
#
loop_
_entity_poly.entity_id
_entity_poly.type
_entity_poly.pdbx_seq_one_letter_code
_entity_poly.pdbx_strand_id
1 'polypeptide(L)'
;MNSKALNEIRRRFTVDNTNLTCIRGCYVSEKREIISMFKLPPVSLPPEEGDRYLSLFKKALSGTPDKNLVEIPFANEAVGVSDEHKLLTALRDTAITDDDMAEVFFQRVLAGLPQEGSFLILLAHDAYDVPFRNHNGERNNEMSDEVFKYIICAVCPVKLSKASLSYCAADNLFHPSEPDWVVGAPELGFMFPCFEERAANIYSALCYTRDPAQSHEGFVHAVFGSEPPMPAEEQKEIFQEILQDTLAEECSLEVVQTMHEQMRDRIAEQKAERNAEPLRVSVPEVRQALAACGVPEEKADAFEAQYTQRFGAGMDVSAANVVDVKQFEVRTPNVVIKVDPAHSDLVETRVINGARYILIRAEEGVEVNGVSVAIQPSEGRSLLSAYIKPPRFYI
;
A
#
# COMPACT_ATOMS: atom_id res chain seq x y z
N MET A 1 -7.79 -8.80 6.70
CA MET A 1 -8.99 -7.90 6.62
C MET A 1 -9.30 -7.58 5.16
N ASN A 2 -10.50 -7.87 4.64
CA ASN A 2 -10.86 -7.63 3.25
C ASN A 2 -11.26 -6.17 2.97
N SER A 3 -11.27 -5.79 1.68
CA SER A 3 -11.57 -4.41 1.24
C SER A 3 -12.96 -3.90 1.65
N LYS A 4 -13.94 -4.80 1.82
CA LYS A 4 -15.29 -4.43 2.23
C LYS A 4 -15.35 -4.07 3.72
N ALA A 5 -14.74 -4.88 4.58
CA ALA A 5 -14.61 -4.62 6.00
C ALA A 5 -13.85 -3.30 6.24
N LEU A 6 -12.75 -3.10 5.50
CA LEU A 6 -11.97 -1.88 5.54
C LEU A 6 -12.80 -0.65 5.14
N ASN A 7 -13.57 -0.73 4.04
CA ASN A 7 -14.42 0.38 3.61
C ASN A 7 -15.59 0.64 4.57
N GLU A 8 -16.10 -0.40 5.25
CA GLU A 8 -17.12 -0.27 6.28
C GLU A 8 -16.58 0.55 7.46
N ILE A 9 -15.38 0.26 7.94
CA ILE A 9 -14.73 1.02 9.01
C ILE A 9 -14.35 2.44 8.55
N ARG A 10 -13.78 2.60 7.36
CA ARG A 10 -13.42 3.94 6.81
C ARG A 10 -14.58 4.93 6.75
N ARG A 11 -15.80 4.46 6.51
CA ARG A 11 -17.01 5.29 6.44
C ARG A 11 -17.41 5.89 7.78
N ARG A 12 -16.88 5.36 8.88
CA ARG A 12 -17.14 5.87 10.21
C ARG A 12 -16.38 7.16 10.53
N PHE A 13 -15.29 7.43 9.81
CA PHE A 13 -14.47 8.63 10.03
C PHE A 13 -15.04 9.84 9.25
N THR A 14 -16.26 10.22 9.59
CA THR A 14 -16.94 11.46 9.19
C THR A 14 -17.72 11.97 10.39
N VAL A 15 -17.93 13.28 10.48
CA VAL A 15 -18.61 13.91 11.62
C VAL A 15 -19.99 13.29 11.89
N ASP A 16 -20.73 12.97 10.82
CA ASP A 16 -22.09 12.43 10.93
C ASP A 16 -22.16 10.96 11.35
N ASN A 17 -21.07 10.19 11.16
CA ASN A 17 -21.07 8.73 11.37
C ASN A 17 -20.13 8.27 12.48
N THR A 18 -19.37 9.18 13.07
CA THR A 18 -18.38 8.81 14.09
C THR A 18 -19.01 8.61 15.45
N ASN A 19 -18.59 7.56 16.18
CA ASN A 19 -18.88 7.36 17.60
C ASN A 19 -17.59 7.43 18.41
N LEU A 20 -16.58 8.15 17.92
CA LEU A 20 -15.35 8.34 18.68
C LEU A 20 -15.64 8.96 20.03
N THR A 21 -15.23 8.29 21.09
CA THR A 21 -15.46 8.75 22.48
C THR A 21 -14.37 9.69 22.95
N CYS A 22 -13.15 9.51 22.44
CA CYS A 22 -11.98 10.28 22.83
C CYS A 22 -10.93 10.28 21.72
N ILE A 23 -10.24 11.40 21.57
CA ILE A 23 -9.00 11.52 20.80
C ILE A 23 -7.90 11.94 21.77
N ARG A 24 -6.80 11.21 21.79
CA ARG A 24 -5.58 11.61 22.50
C ARG A 24 -4.49 11.94 21.50
N GLY A 25 -3.70 12.95 21.82
CA GLY A 25 -2.57 13.36 21.02
C GLY A 25 -1.32 13.51 21.86
N CYS A 26 -0.18 13.19 21.26
CA CYS A 26 1.15 13.40 21.81
C CYS A 26 2.02 14.08 20.75
N TYR A 27 2.47 15.30 21.04
CA TYR A 27 3.41 16.02 20.18
C TYR A 27 4.83 15.78 20.64
N VAL A 28 5.65 15.29 19.72
CA VAL A 28 7.05 14.95 19.93
C VAL A 28 7.93 15.87 19.07
N SER A 29 8.94 16.48 19.70
CA SER A 29 9.91 17.34 19.02
C SER A 29 10.98 16.52 18.26
N GLU A 30 11.78 17.22 17.42
CA GLU A 30 12.96 16.64 16.76
C GLU A 30 13.99 16.06 17.75
N LYS A 31 14.02 16.58 19.00
CA LYS A 31 14.90 16.07 20.06
C LYS A 31 14.34 14.84 20.77
N ARG A 32 13.23 14.29 20.29
CA ARG A 32 12.53 13.15 20.89
C ARG A 32 11.97 13.42 22.29
N GLU A 33 11.67 14.68 22.56
CA GLU A 33 11.02 15.08 23.79
C GLU A 33 9.52 15.21 23.57
N ILE A 34 8.72 14.67 24.48
CA ILE A 34 7.29 14.88 24.50
C ILE A 34 7.05 16.33 24.93
N ILE A 35 6.59 17.16 24.02
CA ILE A 35 6.31 18.58 24.27
C ILE A 35 4.94 18.75 24.91
N SER A 36 3.94 18.01 24.44
CA SER A 36 2.60 18.06 25.00
C SER A 36 1.84 16.76 24.77
N MET A 37 0.98 16.44 25.74
CA MET A 37 -0.06 15.43 25.60
C MET A 37 -1.41 16.09 25.82
N PHE A 38 -2.41 15.72 25.04
CA PHE A 38 -3.74 16.28 25.14
C PHE A 38 -4.81 15.21 24.96
N LYS A 39 -6.02 15.54 25.45
CA LYS A 39 -7.21 14.72 25.35
C LYS A 39 -8.36 15.58 24.86
N LEU A 40 -8.97 15.19 23.75
CA LEU A 40 -10.05 15.93 23.11
C LEU A 40 -11.29 15.04 23.04
N PRO A 41 -12.42 15.47 23.62
CA PRO A 41 -13.71 14.85 23.36
C PRO A 41 -14.21 15.31 21.97
N PRO A 42 -14.40 14.43 20.99
CA PRO A 42 -14.77 14.81 19.62
C PRO A 42 -16.06 15.64 19.55
N VAL A 43 -17.01 15.37 20.45
CA VAL A 43 -18.30 16.09 20.54
C VAL A 43 -18.14 17.58 20.86
N SER A 44 -17.02 17.96 21.48
CA SER A 44 -16.73 19.34 21.87
C SER A 44 -15.96 20.12 20.80
N LEU A 45 -15.52 19.47 19.74
CA LEU A 45 -14.77 20.11 18.66
C LEU A 45 -15.71 20.80 17.66
N PRO A 46 -15.32 21.99 17.15
CA PRO A 46 -15.97 22.54 15.97
C PRO A 46 -15.97 21.53 14.82
N PRO A 47 -17.05 21.42 14.02
CA PRO A 47 -17.14 20.41 12.95
C PRO A 47 -15.95 20.41 12.01
N GLU A 48 -15.44 21.58 11.61
CA GLU A 48 -14.27 21.70 10.72
C GLU A 48 -12.98 21.16 11.35
N GLU A 49 -12.80 21.34 12.65
CA GLU A 49 -11.65 20.80 13.39
C GLU A 49 -11.79 19.30 13.58
N GLY A 50 -12.98 18.83 13.96
CA GLY A 50 -13.30 17.41 14.05
C GLY A 50 -13.02 16.67 12.74
N ASP A 51 -13.46 17.21 11.60
CA ASP A 51 -13.21 16.64 10.27
C ASP A 51 -11.71 16.51 9.95
N ARG A 52 -10.88 17.45 10.39
CA ARG A 52 -9.43 17.37 10.18
C ARG A 52 -8.84 16.18 10.94
N TYR A 53 -9.15 15.99 12.21
CA TYR A 53 -8.70 14.82 12.98
C TYR A 53 -9.21 13.51 12.36
N LEU A 54 -10.51 13.43 12.04
CA LEU A 54 -11.12 12.26 11.41
C LEU A 54 -10.46 11.92 10.06
N SER A 55 -10.09 12.94 9.29
CA SER A 55 -9.40 12.75 8.01
C SER A 55 -8.02 12.11 8.16
N LEU A 56 -7.29 12.41 9.25
CA LEU A 56 -6.01 11.79 9.55
C LEU A 56 -6.17 10.30 9.88
N PHE A 57 -7.14 9.94 10.73
CA PHE A 57 -7.45 8.53 11.01
C PHE A 57 -7.93 7.79 9.76
N LYS A 58 -8.79 8.41 8.97
CA LYS A 58 -9.23 7.82 7.69
C LYS A 58 -8.07 7.56 6.73
N LYS A 59 -7.07 8.45 6.70
CA LYS A 59 -5.85 8.28 5.92
C LYS A 59 -4.96 7.16 6.46
N ALA A 60 -4.89 6.97 7.79
CA ALA A 60 -4.19 5.84 8.41
C ALA A 60 -4.82 4.46 8.11
N LEU A 61 -5.99 4.44 7.49
CA LEU A 61 -6.61 3.23 6.93
C LEU A 61 -6.64 3.26 5.40
N SER A 62 -5.95 4.19 4.73
CA SER A 62 -5.97 4.31 3.27
C SER A 62 -4.90 3.43 2.62
N GLY A 63 -5.01 3.26 1.30
CA GLY A 63 -4.05 2.48 0.54
C GLY A 63 -4.58 1.10 0.14
N THR A 64 -3.69 0.30 -0.40
CA THR A 64 -3.97 -1.03 -0.93
C THR A 64 -3.67 -2.08 0.14
N PRO A 65 -4.58 -3.03 0.43
CA PRO A 65 -4.29 -4.19 1.25
C PRO A 65 -3.05 -4.94 0.75
N ASP A 66 -2.30 -5.55 1.67
CA ASP A 66 -1.02 -6.23 1.46
C ASP A 66 0.12 -5.35 0.89
N LYS A 67 -0.13 -4.05 0.68
CA LYS A 67 0.87 -3.09 0.22
C LYS A 67 1.08 -1.95 1.23
N ASN A 68 0.06 -1.12 1.43
CA ASN A 68 0.08 -0.03 2.41
C ASN A 68 -0.55 -0.43 3.74
N LEU A 69 -1.49 -1.38 3.69
CA LEU A 69 -2.21 -1.91 4.82
C LEU A 69 -1.85 -3.37 4.97
N VAL A 70 -1.05 -3.66 5.98
CA VAL A 70 -0.48 -4.99 6.20
C VAL A 70 -0.95 -5.52 7.55
N GLU A 71 -1.39 -6.76 7.59
CA GLU A 71 -1.76 -7.41 8.83
C GLU A 71 -0.52 -7.85 9.60
N ILE A 72 -0.47 -7.47 10.86
CA ILE A 72 0.57 -7.90 11.81
C ILE A 72 -0.06 -8.96 12.72
N PRO A 73 0.29 -10.23 12.53
CA PRO A 73 -0.21 -11.29 13.40
C PRO A 73 0.51 -11.27 14.75
N PHE A 74 -0.22 -11.56 15.81
CA PHE A 74 0.35 -11.88 17.10
C PHE A 74 0.57 -13.40 17.18
N ALA A 75 1.70 -13.83 17.73
CA ALA A 75 1.89 -15.23 18.07
C ALA A 75 0.81 -15.68 19.05
N ASN A 76 0.28 -16.90 18.88
CA ASN A 76 -0.82 -17.39 19.72
C ASN A 76 -0.49 -17.33 21.21
N GLU A 77 0.77 -17.59 21.57
CA GLU A 77 1.28 -17.54 22.94
C GLU A 77 1.40 -16.11 23.49
N ALA A 78 1.45 -15.10 22.60
CA ALA A 78 1.55 -13.69 22.98
C ALA A 78 0.17 -13.07 23.24
N VAL A 79 -0.89 -13.62 22.65
CA VAL A 79 -2.26 -13.09 22.79
C VAL A 79 -2.72 -13.16 24.24
N GLY A 80 -3.02 -12.00 24.83
CA GLY A 80 -3.40 -11.86 26.23
C GLY A 80 -2.28 -12.09 27.25
N VAL A 81 -1.04 -12.34 26.80
CA VAL A 81 0.12 -12.64 27.65
C VAL A 81 1.22 -11.60 27.52
N SER A 82 1.57 -11.21 26.28
CA SER A 82 2.63 -10.20 26.08
C SER A 82 2.22 -8.81 26.58
N ASP A 83 3.16 -8.00 26.97
CA ASP A 83 2.92 -6.66 27.50
C ASP A 83 2.36 -5.73 26.40
N GLU A 84 2.76 -5.95 25.13
CA GLU A 84 2.26 -5.21 23.98
C GLU A 84 0.78 -5.49 23.77
N HIS A 85 0.41 -6.77 23.68
CA HIS A 85 -0.99 -7.17 23.46
C HIS A 85 -1.89 -6.77 24.63
N LYS A 86 -1.41 -6.90 25.88
CA LYS A 86 -2.14 -6.46 27.08
C LYS A 86 -2.39 -4.95 27.05
N LEU A 87 -1.37 -4.15 26.67
CA LEU A 87 -1.51 -2.70 26.60
C LEU A 87 -2.55 -2.30 25.55
N LEU A 88 -2.48 -2.85 24.33
CA LEU A 88 -3.44 -2.57 23.26
C LEU A 88 -4.87 -2.96 23.66
N THR A 89 -5.02 -4.13 24.28
CA THR A 89 -6.30 -4.63 24.78
C THR A 89 -6.85 -3.73 25.89
N ALA A 90 -6.03 -3.33 26.84
CA ALA A 90 -6.42 -2.44 27.93
C ALA A 90 -6.83 -1.05 27.42
N LEU A 91 -6.09 -0.47 26.48
CA LEU A 91 -6.44 0.80 25.83
C LEU A 91 -7.81 0.72 25.11
N ARG A 92 -8.06 -0.39 24.40
CA ARG A 92 -9.36 -0.65 23.76
C ARG A 92 -10.48 -0.75 24.80
N ASP A 93 -10.29 -1.56 25.82
CA ASP A 93 -11.34 -1.91 26.78
C ASP A 93 -11.67 -0.74 27.72
N THR A 94 -10.68 0.09 28.05
CA THR A 94 -10.87 1.33 28.82
C THR A 94 -11.29 2.53 27.96
N ALA A 95 -11.52 2.34 26.66
CA ALA A 95 -11.80 3.42 25.71
C ALA A 95 -10.76 4.56 25.79
N ILE A 96 -9.50 4.19 25.97
CA ILE A 96 -8.33 5.10 26.11
C ILE A 96 -8.54 6.18 27.20
N THR A 97 -9.33 5.93 28.23
CA THR A 97 -9.60 6.92 29.28
C THR A 97 -8.49 6.99 30.32
N ASP A 98 -7.70 5.94 30.47
CA ASP A 98 -6.59 5.85 31.41
C ASP A 98 -5.38 6.66 30.91
N ASP A 99 -4.92 7.61 31.73
CA ASP A 99 -3.87 8.54 31.35
C ASP A 99 -2.49 7.86 31.41
N ASP A 100 -2.24 7.00 32.40
CA ASP A 100 -0.97 6.30 32.58
C ASP A 100 -0.73 5.29 31.45
N MET A 101 -1.77 4.53 31.07
CA MET A 101 -1.70 3.61 29.93
C MET A 101 -1.46 4.34 28.61
N ALA A 102 -2.08 5.49 28.41
CA ALA A 102 -1.87 6.29 27.22
C ALA A 102 -0.45 6.84 27.14
N GLU A 103 0.13 7.26 28.28
CA GLU A 103 1.51 7.70 28.34
C GLU A 103 2.49 6.55 28.01
N VAL A 104 2.31 5.38 28.60
CA VAL A 104 3.10 4.19 28.30
C VAL A 104 3.03 3.85 26.81
N PHE A 105 1.83 3.95 26.21
CA PHE A 105 1.63 3.72 24.78
C PHE A 105 2.43 4.73 23.93
N PHE A 106 2.32 6.02 24.22
CA PHE A 106 3.04 7.06 23.48
C PHE A 106 4.58 6.89 23.60
N GLN A 107 5.08 6.50 24.77
CA GLN A 107 6.49 6.19 24.95
C GLN A 107 6.95 5.00 24.10
N ARG A 108 6.13 3.93 24.01
CA ARG A 108 6.43 2.78 23.13
C ARG A 108 6.44 3.18 21.66
N VAL A 109 5.42 3.92 21.21
CA VAL A 109 5.39 4.41 19.84
C VAL A 109 6.63 5.26 19.56
N LEU A 110 6.95 6.19 20.45
CA LEU A 110 8.14 7.03 20.33
C LEU A 110 9.42 6.19 20.21
N ALA A 111 9.59 5.14 21.01
CA ALA A 111 10.76 4.28 20.95
C ALA A 111 10.95 3.63 19.57
N GLY A 112 9.85 3.29 18.89
CA GLY A 112 9.86 2.65 17.58
C GLY A 112 9.93 3.60 16.39
N LEU A 113 9.80 4.93 16.58
CA LEU A 113 9.84 5.89 15.47
C LEU A 113 11.28 6.20 15.02
N PRO A 114 11.46 6.71 13.77
CA PRO A 114 12.75 7.20 13.29
C PRO A 114 13.37 8.26 14.22
N GLN A 115 14.69 8.36 14.21
CA GLN A 115 15.42 9.29 15.06
C GLN A 115 15.22 10.76 14.69
N GLU A 116 14.87 11.04 13.43
CA GLU A 116 14.74 12.38 12.88
C GLU A 116 13.27 12.78 12.70
N GLY A 117 12.97 14.04 12.94
CA GLY A 117 11.68 14.66 12.71
C GLY A 117 10.82 14.87 13.95
N SER A 118 9.85 15.76 13.81
CA SER A 118 8.80 16.00 14.82
C SER A 118 7.52 15.27 14.41
N PHE A 119 6.81 14.71 15.38
CA PHE A 119 5.63 13.89 15.12
C PHE A 119 4.46 14.28 16.03
N LEU A 120 3.27 14.24 15.45
CA LEU A 120 2.02 14.19 16.20
C LEU A 120 1.51 12.75 16.16
N ILE A 121 1.48 12.11 17.31
CA ILE A 121 0.93 10.76 17.49
C ILE A 121 -0.49 10.93 17.97
N LEU A 122 -1.45 10.47 17.21
CA LEU A 122 -2.88 10.48 17.55
C LEU A 122 -3.35 9.06 17.84
N LEU A 123 -4.18 8.94 18.88
CA LEU A 123 -4.84 7.69 19.27
C LEU A 123 -6.32 7.98 19.49
N ALA A 124 -7.18 7.17 18.91
CA ALA A 124 -8.62 7.27 19.11
C ALA A 124 -9.24 5.90 19.39
N HIS A 125 -10.38 5.90 20.09
CA HIS A 125 -11.21 4.72 20.35
C HIS A 125 -12.58 4.93 19.72
N ASP A 126 -13.08 3.89 19.06
CA ASP A 126 -14.45 3.84 18.53
C ASP A 126 -15.14 2.53 18.94
N ALA A 127 -16.44 2.61 19.10
CA ALA A 127 -17.32 1.47 19.31
C ALA A 127 -18.35 1.43 18.17
N TYR A 128 -18.25 0.39 17.35
CA TYR A 128 -19.10 0.22 16.18
C TYR A 128 -20.15 -0.85 16.45
N ASP A 129 -21.42 -0.43 16.49
CA ASP A 129 -22.54 -1.36 16.48
C ASP A 129 -22.66 -2.01 15.11
N VAL A 130 -22.26 -3.27 15.00
CA VAL A 130 -22.25 -4.00 13.73
C VAL A 130 -23.69 -4.35 13.35
N PRO A 131 -24.27 -3.78 12.26
CA PRO A 131 -25.65 -4.02 11.91
C PRO A 131 -25.90 -5.48 11.58
N PHE A 132 -26.98 -6.07 12.08
CA PHE A 132 -27.38 -7.42 11.70
C PHE A 132 -27.66 -7.53 10.20
N ARG A 133 -27.26 -8.62 9.58
CA ARG A 133 -27.61 -8.98 8.20
C ARG A 133 -28.32 -10.32 8.19
N ASN A 134 -29.58 -10.35 7.70
CA ASN A 134 -30.24 -11.60 7.47
C ASN A 134 -29.63 -12.38 6.30
N HIS A 135 -29.99 -13.67 6.17
CA HIS A 135 -29.50 -14.55 5.11
C HIS A 135 -29.67 -13.96 3.68
N ASN A 136 -30.61 -13.05 3.47
CA ASN A 136 -30.86 -12.37 2.22
C ASN A 136 -30.00 -11.12 2.00
N GLY A 137 -29.10 -10.79 2.92
CA GLY A 137 -28.21 -9.64 2.82
C GLY A 137 -28.84 -8.29 3.17
N GLU A 138 -30.10 -8.27 3.63
CA GLU A 138 -30.80 -7.06 4.06
C GLU A 138 -30.28 -6.61 5.44
N ARG A 139 -30.01 -5.30 5.55
CA ARG A 139 -29.57 -4.69 6.82
C ARG A 139 -30.76 -4.45 7.72
N ASN A 140 -30.70 -4.93 8.94
CA ASN A 140 -31.57 -4.47 10.00
C ASN A 140 -30.75 -3.64 11.00
N ASN A 141 -30.96 -2.34 10.98
CA ASN A 141 -30.22 -1.40 11.83
C ASN A 141 -30.73 -1.38 13.29
N GLU A 142 -31.88 -2.02 13.56
CA GLU A 142 -32.46 -2.08 14.90
C GLU A 142 -31.92 -3.27 15.72
N MET A 143 -31.26 -4.23 15.08
CA MET A 143 -30.63 -5.36 15.74
C MET A 143 -29.13 -5.32 15.48
N SER A 144 -28.34 -5.14 16.54
CA SER A 144 -26.88 -5.28 16.50
C SER A 144 -26.51 -6.65 17.07
N ASP A 145 -25.71 -7.43 16.32
CA ASP A 145 -25.22 -8.71 16.80
C ASP A 145 -24.01 -8.57 17.72
N GLU A 146 -23.18 -7.57 17.46
CA GLU A 146 -21.90 -7.37 18.15
C GLU A 146 -21.48 -5.91 18.13
N VAL A 147 -20.85 -5.45 19.21
CA VAL A 147 -20.19 -4.16 19.28
C VAL A 147 -18.71 -4.32 19.03
N PHE A 148 -18.25 -3.91 17.85
CA PHE A 148 -16.83 -3.91 17.51
C PHE A 148 -16.16 -2.68 18.15
N LYS A 149 -15.37 -2.93 19.20
CA LYS A 149 -14.53 -1.92 19.85
C LYS A 149 -13.11 -2.00 19.30
N TYR A 150 -12.56 -0.86 18.92
CA TYR A 150 -11.20 -0.80 18.40
C TYR A 150 -10.51 0.52 18.73
N ILE A 151 -9.19 0.47 18.69
CA ILE A 151 -8.35 1.66 18.73
C ILE A 151 -7.70 1.88 17.37
N ILE A 152 -7.49 3.14 17.04
CA ILE A 152 -6.78 3.54 15.82
C ILE A 152 -5.71 4.56 16.20
N CYS A 153 -4.50 4.35 15.66
CA CYS A 153 -3.37 5.24 15.80
C CYS A 153 -2.98 5.84 14.45
N ALA A 154 -2.59 7.12 14.45
CA ALA A 154 -2.02 7.79 13.30
C ALA A 154 -0.78 8.57 13.74
N VAL A 155 0.36 8.31 13.10
CA VAL A 155 1.62 9.01 13.31
C VAL A 155 1.84 9.97 12.16
N CYS A 156 1.75 11.26 12.45
CA CYS A 156 1.77 12.34 11.47
C CYS A 156 3.07 13.15 11.62
N PRO A 157 3.83 13.39 10.55
CA PRO A 157 4.97 14.29 10.61
C PRO A 157 4.50 15.71 10.85
N VAL A 158 5.23 16.46 11.66
CA VAL A 158 4.99 17.88 11.90
C VAL A 158 6.15 18.67 11.34
N LYS A 159 5.86 19.59 10.42
CA LYS A 159 6.88 20.36 9.71
C LYS A 159 6.56 21.84 9.80
N LEU A 160 7.63 22.65 9.90
CA LEU A 160 7.48 24.10 9.82
C LEU A 160 7.10 24.50 8.39
N SER A 161 5.99 25.20 8.22
CA SER A 161 5.57 25.72 6.92
C SER A 161 6.56 26.79 6.43
N LYS A 162 6.63 26.99 5.12
CA LYS A 162 7.43 28.07 4.55
C LYS A 162 6.66 29.38 4.73
N ALA A 163 7.40 30.46 5.01
CA ALA A 163 6.86 31.80 4.91
C ALA A 163 6.26 32.03 3.51
N SER A 164 5.06 32.53 3.43
CA SER A 164 4.33 32.72 2.19
C SER A 164 3.48 34.00 2.22
N LEU A 165 2.88 34.37 1.10
CA LEU A 165 1.85 35.39 1.05
C LEU A 165 0.47 34.72 1.14
N SER A 166 -0.31 35.08 2.14
CA SER A 166 -1.67 34.59 2.35
C SER A 166 -2.67 35.69 2.03
N TYR A 167 -3.74 35.33 1.31
CA TYR A 167 -4.83 36.25 1.02
C TYR A 167 -5.68 36.49 2.26
N CYS A 168 -5.86 37.76 2.63
CA CYS A 168 -6.76 38.20 3.69
C CYS A 168 -8.05 38.72 3.07
N ALA A 169 -9.16 38.02 3.28
CA ALA A 169 -10.45 38.44 2.74
C ALA A 169 -11.03 39.71 3.40
N ALA A 170 -10.54 40.09 4.58
CA ALA A 170 -11.03 41.28 5.30
C ALA A 170 -10.64 42.61 4.63
N ASP A 171 -9.48 42.65 3.99
CA ASP A 171 -8.93 43.82 3.32
C ASP A 171 -8.65 43.62 1.84
N ASN A 172 -8.91 42.42 1.31
CA ASN A 172 -8.64 42.01 -0.08
C ASN A 172 -7.16 42.13 -0.50
N LEU A 173 -6.24 41.98 0.45
CA LEU A 173 -4.80 42.08 0.22
C LEU A 173 -4.09 40.76 0.55
N PHE A 174 -2.83 40.65 0.06
CA PHE A 174 -1.95 39.56 0.45
C PHE A 174 -0.98 40.05 1.52
N HIS A 175 -0.95 39.32 2.64
CA HIS A 175 -0.04 39.58 3.76
C HIS A 175 0.99 38.47 3.91
N PRO A 176 2.20 38.76 4.42
CA PRO A 176 3.13 37.74 4.82
C PRO A 176 2.50 36.84 5.89
N SER A 177 2.47 35.54 5.66
CA SER A 177 2.16 34.57 6.71
C SER A 177 3.45 34.11 7.37
N GLU A 178 3.48 34.11 8.70
CA GLU A 178 4.59 33.56 9.45
C GLU A 178 4.62 32.04 9.30
N PRO A 179 5.82 31.44 9.38
CA PRO A 179 5.94 29.98 9.44
C PRO A 179 5.20 29.43 10.65
N ASP A 180 4.42 28.37 10.43
CA ASP A 180 3.68 27.68 11.48
C ASP A 180 3.93 26.19 11.43
N TRP A 181 3.77 25.50 12.57
CA TRP A 181 3.93 24.05 12.66
C TRP A 181 2.68 23.36 12.11
N VAL A 182 2.84 22.68 10.99
CA VAL A 182 1.75 22.04 10.23
C VAL A 182 1.86 20.53 10.30
N VAL A 183 0.73 19.90 10.63
CA VAL A 183 0.60 18.45 10.66
C VAL A 183 0.42 17.91 9.24
N GLY A 184 1.30 17.02 8.82
CA GLY A 184 1.21 16.32 7.55
C GLY A 184 0.26 15.14 7.57
N ALA A 185 0.09 14.49 6.43
CA ALA A 185 -0.63 13.23 6.36
C ALA A 185 0.15 12.13 7.11
N PRO A 186 -0.54 11.15 7.74
CA PRO A 186 0.13 10.09 8.47
C PRO A 186 1.12 9.33 7.60
N GLU A 187 2.27 9.02 8.16
CA GLU A 187 3.31 8.17 7.56
C GLU A 187 3.17 6.74 8.06
N LEU A 188 2.73 6.58 9.29
CA LEU A 188 2.45 5.32 9.95
C LEU A 188 1.11 5.38 10.66
N GLY A 189 0.55 4.22 10.95
CA GLY A 189 -0.64 4.09 11.77
C GLY A 189 -1.03 2.62 11.92
N PHE A 190 -2.02 2.36 12.75
CA PHE A 190 -2.59 1.03 12.88
C PHE A 190 -4.02 1.08 13.42
N MET A 191 -4.73 -0.01 13.24
CA MET A 191 -5.99 -0.32 13.90
C MET A 191 -5.85 -1.65 14.65
N PHE A 192 -6.35 -1.73 15.87
CA PHE A 192 -6.38 -2.95 16.68
C PHE A 192 -7.71 -3.05 17.45
N PRO A 193 -8.33 -4.24 17.44
CA PRO A 193 -8.04 -5.43 16.64
C PRO A 193 -8.44 -5.26 15.18
N CYS A 194 -8.10 -6.23 14.31
CA CYS A 194 -8.63 -6.29 12.96
C CYS A 194 -10.14 -6.57 12.96
N PHE A 195 -10.84 -6.04 11.95
CA PHE A 195 -12.27 -6.31 11.72
C PHE A 195 -12.42 -7.38 10.65
N GLU A 196 -12.72 -8.60 11.06
CA GLU A 196 -12.78 -9.76 10.19
C GLU A 196 -14.05 -10.52 10.40
N GLU A 197 -14.67 -11.00 9.33
CA GLU A 197 -15.97 -11.70 9.38
C GLU A 197 -17.03 -11.00 10.22
N ARG A 198 -16.98 -9.67 10.31
CA ARG A 198 -17.85 -8.78 11.10
C ARG A 198 -17.65 -8.87 12.63
N ALA A 199 -16.55 -9.44 13.06
CA ALA A 199 -16.15 -9.58 14.46
C ALA A 199 -14.74 -9.02 14.70
N ALA A 200 -14.37 -8.93 15.98
CA ALA A 200 -13.04 -8.50 16.39
C ALA A 200 -12.05 -9.67 16.31
N ASN A 201 -11.06 -9.58 15.42
CA ASN A 201 -9.94 -10.51 15.40
C ASN A 201 -8.78 -9.95 16.26
N ILE A 202 -8.70 -10.40 17.51
CA ILE A 202 -7.67 -9.97 18.46
C ILE A 202 -6.27 -10.56 18.18
N TYR A 203 -6.19 -11.51 17.26
CA TYR A 203 -4.93 -12.16 16.88
C TYR A 203 -4.14 -11.36 15.84
N SER A 204 -4.70 -10.25 15.35
CA SER A 204 -4.01 -9.39 14.38
C SER A 204 -4.35 -7.92 14.56
N ALA A 205 -3.38 -7.06 14.16
CA ALA A 205 -3.55 -5.63 13.98
C ALA A 205 -3.38 -5.27 12.51
N LEU A 206 -4.08 -4.25 12.03
CA LEU A 206 -3.89 -3.72 10.68
C LEU A 206 -2.96 -2.52 10.75
N CYS A 207 -1.74 -2.66 10.24
CA CYS A 207 -0.72 -1.61 10.20
C CYS A 207 -0.77 -0.88 8.86
N TYR A 208 -0.65 0.44 8.91
CA TYR A 208 -0.57 1.32 7.76
C TYR A 208 0.84 1.86 7.60
N THR A 209 1.36 1.80 6.39
CA THR A 209 2.55 2.54 5.96
C THR A 209 2.25 3.39 4.75
N ARG A 210 2.75 4.63 4.73
CA ARG A 210 2.67 5.49 3.56
C ARG A 210 3.63 5.04 2.46
N ASP A 211 4.81 4.58 2.87
CA ASP A 211 5.86 4.08 1.98
C ASP A 211 5.93 2.55 2.06
N PRO A 212 5.46 1.83 1.04
CA PRO A 212 5.47 0.36 1.03
C PRO A 212 6.87 -0.28 0.99
N ALA A 213 7.92 0.51 0.75
CA ALA A 213 9.30 0.03 0.77
C ALA A 213 9.88 -0.07 2.18
N GLN A 214 9.22 0.56 3.17
CA GLN A 214 9.71 0.60 4.55
C GLN A 214 8.99 -0.44 5.41
N SER A 215 9.76 -1.30 6.08
CA SER A 215 9.24 -2.31 7.03
C SER A 215 8.81 -1.72 8.37
N HIS A 216 9.38 -0.58 8.77
CA HIS A 216 9.17 0.03 10.09
C HIS A 216 9.36 -0.93 11.25
N GLU A 217 10.39 -1.78 11.20
CA GLU A 217 10.68 -2.83 12.20
C GLU A 217 10.64 -2.32 13.63
N GLY A 218 11.31 -1.18 13.90
CA GLY A 218 11.32 -0.58 15.23
C GLY A 218 9.92 -0.30 15.78
N PHE A 219 9.02 0.21 14.92
CA PHE A 219 7.64 0.50 15.31
C PHE A 219 6.85 -0.79 15.53
N VAL A 220 6.94 -1.75 14.60
CA VAL A 220 6.21 -3.02 14.71
C VAL A 220 6.66 -3.78 15.95
N HIS A 221 7.95 -3.85 16.19
CA HIS A 221 8.48 -4.51 17.38
C HIS A 221 8.07 -3.79 18.68
N ALA A 222 8.19 -2.47 18.75
CA ALA A 222 7.87 -1.71 19.96
C ALA A 222 6.37 -1.73 20.32
N VAL A 223 5.48 -1.72 19.30
CA VAL A 223 4.03 -1.63 19.52
C VAL A 223 3.37 -3.00 19.60
N PHE A 224 3.81 -3.97 18.79
CA PHE A 224 3.15 -5.28 18.67
C PHE A 224 3.99 -6.44 19.22
N GLY A 225 5.29 -6.25 19.45
CA GLY A 225 6.19 -7.34 19.85
C GLY A 225 6.33 -8.43 18.76
N SER A 226 6.08 -8.08 17.51
CA SER A 226 6.08 -8.98 16.35
C SER A 226 7.11 -8.54 15.34
N GLU A 227 7.49 -9.45 14.44
CA GLU A 227 8.31 -9.10 13.28
C GLU A 227 7.40 -8.53 12.17
N PRO A 228 7.83 -7.48 11.46
CA PRO A 228 7.07 -6.98 10.32
C PRO A 228 7.08 -7.99 9.18
N PRO A 229 5.97 -8.16 8.45
CA PRO A 229 6.00 -8.92 7.23
C PRO A 229 6.87 -8.23 6.17
N MET A 230 7.39 -9.01 5.23
CA MET A 230 8.24 -8.52 4.15
C MET A 230 7.55 -7.39 3.38
N PRO A 231 8.20 -6.24 3.17
CA PRO A 231 7.64 -5.12 2.40
C PRO A 231 7.24 -5.49 0.98
N ALA A 232 6.21 -4.84 0.44
CA ALA A 232 5.70 -5.14 -0.90
C ALA A 232 6.75 -4.95 -2.02
N GLU A 233 7.60 -3.94 -1.91
CA GLU A 233 8.67 -3.70 -2.89
C GLU A 233 9.74 -4.80 -2.81
N GLU A 234 10.11 -5.26 -1.62
CA GLU A 234 11.05 -6.37 -1.42
C GLU A 234 10.47 -7.68 -1.96
N GLN A 235 9.17 -7.95 -1.73
CA GLN A 235 8.49 -9.11 -2.35
C GLN A 235 8.60 -9.08 -3.87
N LYS A 236 8.40 -7.91 -4.48
CA LYS A 236 8.51 -7.72 -5.92
C LYS A 236 9.94 -7.95 -6.42
N GLU A 237 10.92 -7.35 -5.77
CA GLU A 237 12.34 -7.49 -6.14
C GLU A 237 12.78 -8.94 -6.06
N ILE A 238 12.50 -9.62 -4.95
CA ILE A 238 12.83 -11.04 -4.78
C ILE A 238 12.14 -11.90 -5.84
N PHE A 239 10.85 -11.66 -6.12
CA PHE A 239 10.13 -12.42 -7.15
C PHE A 239 10.75 -12.23 -8.54
N GLN A 240 11.14 -10.99 -8.88
CA GLN A 240 11.80 -10.68 -10.15
C GLN A 240 13.19 -11.30 -10.24
N GLU A 241 13.99 -11.27 -9.17
CA GLU A 241 15.29 -11.95 -9.09
C GLU A 241 15.15 -13.47 -9.32
N ILE A 242 14.20 -14.12 -8.63
CA ILE A 242 13.96 -15.56 -8.80
C ILE A 242 13.60 -15.88 -10.26
N LEU A 243 12.71 -15.09 -10.87
CA LEU A 243 12.36 -15.29 -12.28
C LEU A 243 13.60 -15.15 -13.20
N GLN A 244 14.38 -14.11 -12.98
CA GLN A 244 15.56 -13.84 -13.80
C GLN A 244 16.63 -14.94 -13.65
N ASP A 245 16.91 -15.35 -12.42
CA ASP A 245 17.95 -16.34 -12.12
C ASP A 245 17.56 -17.75 -12.59
N THR A 246 16.28 -18.11 -12.46
CA THR A 246 15.82 -19.46 -12.79
C THR A 246 15.53 -19.62 -14.29
N LEU A 247 14.91 -18.65 -14.92
CA LEU A 247 14.56 -18.73 -16.34
C LEU A 247 15.73 -18.38 -17.25
N ALA A 248 16.60 -17.45 -16.83
CA ALA A 248 17.76 -17.02 -17.60
C ALA A 248 17.41 -16.69 -19.08
N GLU A 249 17.86 -17.54 -20.03
CA GLU A 249 17.62 -17.34 -21.48
C GLU A 249 16.15 -17.56 -21.89
N GLU A 250 15.38 -18.34 -21.15
CA GLU A 250 13.93 -18.54 -21.37
C GLU A 250 13.07 -17.39 -20.84
N CYS A 251 13.65 -16.44 -20.09
CA CYS A 251 12.94 -15.22 -19.63
C CYS A 251 12.75 -14.25 -20.81
N SER A 252 11.89 -14.63 -21.74
CA SER A 252 11.57 -13.81 -22.91
C SER A 252 10.50 -12.74 -22.57
N LEU A 253 10.38 -11.74 -23.44
CA LEU A 253 9.31 -10.73 -23.32
C LEU A 253 7.93 -11.38 -23.29
N GLU A 254 7.71 -12.39 -24.15
CA GLU A 254 6.44 -13.11 -24.25
C GLU A 254 6.10 -13.84 -22.95
N VAL A 255 7.06 -14.48 -22.28
CA VAL A 255 6.85 -15.13 -20.98
C VAL A 255 6.40 -14.11 -19.93
N VAL A 256 7.10 -12.97 -19.84
CA VAL A 256 6.78 -11.92 -18.88
C VAL A 256 5.41 -11.29 -19.18
N GLN A 257 5.09 -11.04 -20.46
CA GLN A 257 3.77 -10.53 -20.89
C GLN A 257 2.66 -11.50 -20.52
N THR A 258 2.78 -12.77 -20.85
CA THR A 258 1.75 -13.79 -20.57
C THR A 258 1.52 -13.94 -19.06
N MET A 259 2.58 -13.98 -18.26
CA MET A 259 2.46 -14.03 -16.81
C MET A 259 1.76 -12.77 -16.26
N HIS A 260 2.14 -11.60 -16.77
CA HIS A 260 1.55 -10.33 -16.38
C HIS A 260 0.04 -10.29 -16.71
N GLU A 261 -0.34 -10.71 -17.91
CA GLU A 261 -1.74 -10.77 -18.35
C GLU A 261 -2.55 -11.74 -17.49
N GLN A 262 -2.09 -12.95 -17.27
CA GLN A 262 -2.80 -13.94 -16.46
C GLN A 262 -3.03 -13.45 -15.02
N MET A 263 -2.00 -12.86 -14.40
CA MET A 263 -2.13 -12.33 -13.04
C MET A 263 -3.06 -11.11 -12.99
N ARG A 264 -2.97 -10.21 -13.97
CA ARG A 264 -3.84 -9.05 -14.09
C ARG A 264 -5.31 -9.45 -14.24
N ASP A 265 -5.60 -10.40 -15.12
CA ASP A 265 -6.95 -10.86 -15.40
C ASP A 265 -7.57 -11.52 -14.16
N ARG A 266 -6.81 -12.33 -13.44
CA ARG A 266 -7.24 -12.92 -12.15
C ARG A 266 -7.49 -11.85 -11.08
N ILE A 267 -6.63 -10.82 -10.99
CA ILE A 267 -6.86 -9.69 -10.09
C ILE A 267 -8.15 -8.93 -10.47
N ALA A 268 -8.43 -8.79 -11.78
CA ALA A 268 -9.64 -8.12 -12.26
C ALA A 268 -10.90 -8.95 -11.95
N GLU A 269 -10.87 -10.26 -12.19
CA GLU A 269 -11.95 -11.19 -11.85
C GLU A 269 -12.26 -11.14 -10.35
N GLN A 270 -11.22 -11.22 -9.52
CA GLN A 270 -11.37 -11.17 -8.06
C GLN A 270 -11.94 -9.84 -7.58
N LYS A 271 -11.52 -8.70 -8.17
CA LYS A 271 -12.09 -7.39 -7.85
C LYS A 271 -13.58 -7.29 -8.22
N ALA A 272 -14.03 -8.04 -9.21
CA ALA A 272 -15.46 -8.12 -9.58
C ALA A 272 -16.26 -8.89 -8.53
N GLU A 273 -15.65 -9.79 -7.79
CA GLU A 273 -16.29 -10.48 -6.69
C GLU A 273 -16.38 -9.56 -5.45
N ARG A 274 -17.59 -9.29 -5.00
CA ARG A 274 -17.87 -8.29 -3.94
C ARG A 274 -17.23 -8.55 -2.56
N ASN A 275 -16.68 -9.72 -2.31
CA ASN A 275 -16.17 -10.14 -1.00
C ASN A 275 -14.77 -10.76 -1.07
N ALA A 276 -14.06 -10.64 -2.20
CA ALA A 276 -12.79 -11.32 -2.38
C ALA A 276 -11.71 -10.75 -1.46
N GLU A 277 -10.94 -11.64 -0.86
CA GLU A 277 -9.67 -11.31 -0.20
C GLU A 277 -8.63 -10.93 -1.26
N PRO A 278 -7.55 -10.22 -0.91
CA PRO A 278 -6.48 -9.94 -1.85
C PRO A 278 -5.98 -11.23 -2.52
N LEU A 279 -5.83 -11.21 -3.85
CA LEU A 279 -5.33 -12.36 -4.59
C LEU A 279 -3.91 -12.67 -4.16
N ARG A 280 -3.71 -13.86 -3.62
CA ARG A 280 -2.39 -14.40 -3.32
C ARG A 280 -2.00 -15.37 -4.40
N VAL A 281 -0.75 -15.33 -4.80
CA VAL A 281 -0.18 -16.19 -5.83
C VAL A 281 0.61 -17.27 -5.14
N SER A 282 0.14 -18.49 -5.30
CA SER A 282 0.83 -19.68 -4.81
C SER A 282 1.88 -20.17 -5.81
N VAL A 283 2.88 -20.88 -5.32
CA VAL A 283 3.92 -21.50 -6.16
C VAL A 283 3.33 -22.39 -7.28
N PRO A 284 2.34 -23.28 -7.02
CA PRO A 284 1.72 -24.09 -8.07
C PRO A 284 1.09 -23.27 -9.20
N GLU A 285 0.53 -22.09 -8.87
CA GLU A 285 -0.08 -21.22 -9.88
C GLU A 285 0.95 -20.55 -10.78
N VAL A 286 2.08 -20.08 -10.22
CA VAL A 286 3.20 -19.57 -11.02
C VAL A 286 3.77 -20.66 -11.90
N ARG A 287 3.94 -21.85 -11.36
CA ARG A 287 4.42 -23.02 -12.12
C ARG A 287 3.50 -23.34 -13.30
N GLN A 288 2.19 -23.31 -13.09
CA GLN A 288 1.22 -23.52 -14.18
C GLN A 288 1.31 -22.41 -15.24
N ALA A 289 1.49 -21.15 -14.84
CA ALA A 289 1.68 -20.04 -15.75
C ALA A 289 2.97 -20.20 -16.59
N LEU A 290 4.08 -20.57 -15.95
CA LEU A 290 5.35 -20.84 -16.64
C LEU A 290 5.23 -22.01 -17.64
N ALA A 291 4.56 -23.09 -17.25
CA ALA A 291 4.31 -24.22 -18.14
C ALA A 291 3.44 -23.83 -19.35
N ALA A 292 2.44 -22.98 -19.16
CA ALA A 292 1.60 -22.45 -20.24
C ALA A 292 2.41 -21.60 -21.25
N CYS A 293 3.49 -20.95 -20.78
CA CYS A 293 4.43 -20.20 -21.62
C CYS A 293 5.49 -21.10 -22.31
N GLY A 294 5.44 -22.42 -22.11
CA GLY A 294 6.41 -23.37 -22.69
C GLY A 294 7.76 -23.42 -21.99
N VAL A 295 7.85 -22.91 -20.76
CA VAL A 295 9.07 -23.01 -19.95
C VAL A 295 9.31 -24.48 -19.55
N PRO A 296 10.55 -25.00 -19.69
CA PRO A 296 10.87 -26.36 -19.30
C PRO A 296 10.59 -26.66 -17.83
N GLU A 297 10.11 -27.88 -17.53
CA GLU A 297 9.74 -28.31 -16.17
C GLU A 297 10.91 -28.16 -15.17
N GLU A 298 12.16 -28.44 -15.61
CA GLU A 298 13.34 -28.25 -14.76
C GLU A 298 13.50 -26.81 -14.26
N LYS A 299 13.16 -25.82 -15.09
CA LYS A 299 13.20 -24.41 -14.75
C LYS A 299 12.07 -24.02 -13.81
N ALA A 300 10.88 -24.58 -14.00
CA ALA A 300 9.75 -24.40 -13.11
C ALA A 300 10.03 -25.00 -11.71
N ASP A 301 10.69 -26.16 -11.65
CA ASP A 301 11.14 -26.79 -10.39
C ASP A 301 12.21 -25.94 -9.70
N ALA A 302 13.16 -25.38 -10.45
CA ALA A 302 14.17 -24.47 -9.91
C ALA A 302 13.53 -23.19 -9.34
N PHE A 303 12.53 -22.65 -10.03
CA PHE A 303 11.74 -21.50 -9.52
C PHE A 303 11.07 -21.84 -8.18
N GLU A 304 10.37 -22.96 -8.09
CA GLU A 304 9.71 -23.42 -6.86
C GLU A 304 10.70 -23.58 -5.71
N ALA A 305 11.87 -24.17 -5.96
CA ALA A 305 12.90 -24.34 -4.94
C ALA A 305 13.44 -22.99 -4.43
N GLN A 306 13.75 -22.05 -5.32
CA GLN A 306 14.22 -20.72 -4.94
C GLN A 306 13.12 -19.89 -4.26
N TYR A 307 11.88 -19.97 -4.75
CA TYR A 307 10.74 -19.31 -4.12
C TYR A 307 10.56 -19.78 -2.67
N THR A 308 10.55 -21.10 -2.45
CA THR A 308 10.44 -21.69 -1.11
C THR A 308 11.61 -21.29 -0.21
N GLN A 309 12.82 -21.20 -0.75
CA GLN A 309 13.99 -20.76 0.01
C GLN A 309 13.92 -19.28 0.42
N ARG A 310 13.43 -18.39 -0.44
CA ARG A 310 13.44 -16.93 -0.24
C ARG A 310 12.20 -16.43 0.51
N PHE A 311 11.03 -16.98 0.23
CA PHE A 311 9.75 -16.57 0.87
C PHE A 311 9.34 -17.47 2.03
N GLY A 312 9.82 -18.72 2.08
CA GLY A 312 9.41 -19.73 3.04
C GLY A 312 8.39 -20.71 2.46
N ALA A 313 8.33 -21.91 3.03
CA ALA A 313 7.41 -22.95 2.59
C ALA A 313 5.94 -22.55 2.88
N GLY A 314 5.12 -22.58 1.83
CA GLY A 314 3.69 -22.26 1.93
C GLY A 314 3.39 -20.76 2.06
N MET A 315 4.36 -19.88 1.84
CA MET A 315 4.12 -18.45 1.81
C MET A 315 3.60 -18.03 0.43
N ASP A 316 2.40 -17.50 0.37
CA ASP A 316 1.81 -16.95 -0.83
C ASP A 316 2.03 -15.43 -0.87
N VAL A 317 2.48 -14.91 -2.00
CA VAL A 317 2.75 -13.48 -2.21
C VAL A 317 1.52 -12.81 -2.81
N SER A 318 1.21 -11.58 -2.40
CA SER A 318 0.11 -10.83 -3.01
C SER A 318 0.39 -10.56 -4.50
N ALA A 319 -0.54 -10.96 -5.38
CA ALA A 319 -0.42 -10.72 -6.82
C ALA A 319 -0.23 -9.24 -7.15
N ALA A 320 -0.89 -8.35 -6.38
CA ALA A 320 -0.78 -6.90 -6.55
C ALA A 320 0.61 -6.35 -6.18
N ASN A 321 1.44 -7.11 -5.45
CA ASN A 321 2.81 -6.72 -5.12
C ASN A 321 3.79 -7.12 -6.22
N VAL A 322 3.53 -8.23 -6.94
CA VAL A 322 4.46 -8.72 -7.98
C VAL A 322 4.13 -8.23 -9.38
N VAL A 323 2.88 -7.81 -9.63
CA VAL A 323 2.41 -7.32 -10.93
C VAL A 323 1.82 -5.92 -10.82
N ASP A 324 2.29 -4.99 -11.64
CA ASP A 324 1.67 -3.67 -11.76
C ASP A 324 0.48 -3.73 -12.73
N VAL A 325 -0.74 -3.73 -12.17
CA VAL A 325 -1.98 -3.80 -12.95
C VAL A 325 -2.29 -2.53 -13.74
N LYS A 326 -1.56 -1.45 -13.52
CA LYS A 326 -1.81 -0.15 -14.17
C LYS A 326 -0.84 0.15 -15.31
N GLN A 327 0.32 -0.48 -15.31
CA GLN A 327 1.38 -0.15 -16.24
C GLN A 327 2.25 -1.37 -16.55
N PHE A 328 2.48 -1.62 -17.84
CA PHE A 328 3.52 -2.54 -18.32
C PHE A 328 4.72 -1.71 -18.78
N GLU A 329 5.88 -1.91 -18.15
CA GLU A 329 7.09 -1.14 -18.41
C GLU A 329 8.18 -1.99 -19.04
N VAL A 330 8.70 -1.56 -20.18
CA VAL A 330 9.89 -2.12 -20.82
C VAL A 330 11.00 -1.09 -20.77
N ARG A 331 12.13 -1.44 -20.16
CA ARG A 331 13.23 -0.53 -19.92
C ARG A 331 14.52 -0.99 -20.58
N THR A 332 15.21 -0.07 -21.21
CA THR A 332 16.61 -0.17 -21.62
C THR A 332 17.42 0.92 -20.93
N PRO A 333 18.77 0.91 -20.97
CA PRO A 333 19.57 1.95 -20.31
C PRO A 333 19.20 3.41 -20.68
N ASN A 334 18.68 3.61 -21.91
CA ASN A 334 18.42 4.96 -22.44
C ASN A 334 16.96 5.20 -22.82
N VAL A 335 16.09 4.21 -22.72
CA VAL A 335 14.69 4.30 -23.17
C VAL A 335 13.78 3.60 -22.17
N VAL A 336 12.68 4.24 -21.81
CA VAL A 336 11.60 3.66 -21.02
C VAL A 336 10.33 3.69 -21.86
N ILE A 337 9.72 2.54 -22.07
CA ILE A 337 8.46 2.35 -22.77
C ILE A 337 7.41 1.98 -21.73
N LYS A 338 6.35 2.75 -21.64
CA LYS A 338 5.22 2.52 -20.74
C LYS A 338 3.99 2.27 -21.57
N VAL A 339 3.37 1.13 -21.34
CA VAL A 339 2.21 0.66 -22.11
C VAL A 339 1.08 0.36 -21.16
N ASP A 340 -0.15 0.63 -21.58
CA ASP A 340 -1.33 0.11 -20.88
C ASP A 340 -1.25 -1.42 -20.90
N PRO A 341 -1.36 -2.10 -19.75
CA PRO A 341 -1.29 -3.56 -19.69
C PRO A 341 -2.28 -4.29 -20.60
N ALA A 342 -3.42 -3.67 -20.94
CA ALA A 342 -4.38 -4.23 -21.89
C ALA A 342 -3.85 -4.28 -23.33
N HIS A 343 -2.78 -3.57 -23.61
CA HIS A 343 -2.15 -3.43 -24.93
C HIS A 343 -0.66 -3.79 -24.90
N SER A 344 -0.25 -4.64 -23.98
CA SER A 344 1.15 -5.11 -23.87
C SER A 344 1.60 -5.84 -25.13
N ASP A 345 0.68 -6.47 -25.86
CA ASP A 345 0.88 -7.14 -27.14
C ASP A 345 1.34 -6.23 -28.28
N LEU A 346 1.22 -4.90 -28.12
CA LEU A 346 1.78 -3.94 -29.09
C LEU A 346 3.31 -3.87 -29.06
N VAL A 347 3.95 -4.40 -28.02
CA VAL A 347 5.40 -4.40 -27.87
C VAL A 347 5.95 -5.79 -28.18
N GLU A 348 6.84 -5.87 -29.14
CA GLU A 348 7.50 -7.12 -29.57
C GLU A 348 9.02 -6.97 -29.52
N THR A 349 9.72 -8.09 -29.35
CA THR A 349 11.18 -8.14 -29.53
C THR A 349 11.53 -8.92 -30.80
N ARG A 350 12.46 -8.43 -31.60
CA ARG A 350 12.96 -9.13 -32.79
C ARG A 350 14.48 -8.94 -32.95
N VAL A 351 15.10 -9.97 -33.51
CA VAL A 351 16.49 -9.91 -33.97
C VAL A 351 16.47 -9.70 -35.48
N ILE A 352 16.96 -8.56 -35.94
CA ILE A 352 17.03 -8.20 -37.38
C ILE A 352 18.50 -7.98 -37.71
N ASN A 353 19.05 -8.75 -38.60
CA ASN A 353 20.46 -8.68 -39.02
C ASN A 353 21.48 -8.75 -37.86
N GLY A 354 21.18 -9.55 -36.81
CA GLY A 354 22.04 -9.70 -35.64
C GLY A 354 21.88 -8.59 -34.59
N ALA A 355 21.11 -7.56 -34.86
CA ALA A 355 20.78 -6.52 -33.89
C ALA A 355 19.42 -6.78 -33.20
N ARG A 356 19.36 -6.54 -31.90
CA ARG A 356 18.13 -6.71 -31.11
C ARG A 356 17.30 -5.43 -31.19
N TYR A 357 16.00 -5.56 -31.46
CA TYR A 357 15.05 -4.47 -31.58
C TYR A 357 13.87 -4.69 -30.64
N ILE A 358 13.37 -3.61 -30.07
CA ILE A 358 12.05 -3.51 -29.47
C ILE A 358 11.19 -2.79 -30.48
N LEU A 359 10.13 -3.42 -30.94
CA LEU A 359 9.19 -2.89 -31.93
C LEU A 359 7.88 -2.54 -31.22
N ILE A 360 7.31 -1.40 -31.56
CA ILE A 360 6.00 -0.99 -31.10
C ILE A 360 5.08 -0.94 -32.32
N ARG A 361 4.03 -1.77 -32.32
CA ARG A 361 3.01 -1.76 -33.35
C ARG A 361 2.16 -0.50 -33.23
N ALA A 362 2.18 0.34 -34.24
CA ALA A 362 1.38 1.56 -34.30
C ALA A 362 0.17 1.31 -35.22
N GLU A 363 -0.99 1.05 -34.64
CA GLU A 363 -2.24 0.81 -35.37
C GLU A 363 -2.96 2.12 -35.65
N GLU A 364 -2.74 3.14 -34.85
CA GLU A 364 -3.25 4.50 -34.99
C GLU A 364 -2.11 5.50 -35.22
N GLY A 365 -2.42 6.78 -35.31
CA GLY A 365 -1.44 7.82 -35.56
C GLY A 365 -0.32 7.87 -34.53
N VAL A 366 0.88 8.26 -34.95
CA VAL A 366 2.03 8.46 -34.06
C VAL A 366 2.26 9.96 -33.86
N GLU A 367 2.42 10.36 -32.61
CA GLU A 367 2.78 11.73 -32.26
C GLU A 367 4.18 11.81 -31.69
N VAL A 368 4.94 12.81 -32.12
CA VAL A 368 6.26 13.13 -31.58
C VAL A 368 6.27 14.56 -31.06
N ASN A 369 6.43 14.75 -29.77
CA ASN A 369 6.38 16.08 -29.12
C ASN A 369 5.09 16.87 -29.45
N GLY A 370 3.94 16.17 -29.52
CA GLY A 370 2.65 16.77 -29.84
C GLY A 370 2.42 17.04 -31.34
N VAL A 371 3.30 16.56 -32.22
CA VAL A 371 3.16 16.65 -33.68
C VAL A 371 2.84 15.28 -34.24
N SER A 372 1.72 15.17 -34.96
CA SER A 372 1.34 13.94 -35.66
C SER A 372 2.32 13.62 -36.79
N VAL A 373 2.85 12.40 -36.80
CA VAL A 373 3.84 11.93 -37.77
C VAL A 373 3.23 10.84 -38.63
N ALA A 374 3.31 11.00 -39.95
CA ALA A 374 2.88 9.97 -40.91
C ALA A 374 3.97 8.89 -41.05
N ILE A 375 3.60 7.64 -40.80
CA ILE A 375 4.45 6.48 -41.14
C ILE A 375 4.17 6.13 -42.61
N GLN A 376 5.12 6.40 -43.48
CA GLN A 376 5.02 6.02 -44.90
C GLN A 376 5.43 4.57 -45.07
N PRO A 377 4.66 3.73 -45.80
CA PRO A 377 5.11 2.41 -46.19
C PRO A 377 6.37 2.56 -47.06
N SER A 378 7.43 1.83 -46.72
CA SER A 378 8.64 1.80 -47.55
C SER A 378 8.31 1.09 -48.86
N GLU A 379 8.08 1.84 -49.92
CA GLU A 379 7.98 1.27 -51.27
C GLU A 379 9.30 0.56 -51.62
N GLY A 380 9.28 -0.76 -51.62
CA GLY A 380 10.23 -1.62 -52.40
C GLY A 380 11.71 -1.56 -52.03
N ARG A 381 12.12 -0.88 -50.96
CA ARG A 381 13.51 -1.00 -50.45
C ARG A 381 13.59 -2.07 -49.39
N SER A 382 14.23 -3.19 -49.73
CA SER A 382 14.67 -4.19 -48.75
C SER A 382 15.17 -3.45 -47.49
N LEU A 383 14.70 -3.87 -46.32
CA LEU A 383 15.11 -3.35 -44.99
C LEU A 383 16.64 -3.34 -44.80
N LEU A 384 17.40 -3.94 -45.71
CA LEU A 384 18.86 -4.04 -45.77
C LEU A 384 19.59 -2.73 -46.14
N SER A 385 18.95 -1.74 -46.77
CA SER A 385 19.65 -0.56 -47.28
C SER A 385 19.39 0.76 -46.52
N ALA A 386 18.41 0.80 -45.64
CA ALA A 386 17.99 2.05 -44.95
C ALA A 386 18.78 2.38 -43.67
N TYR A 387 19.56 1.44 -43.13
CA TYR A 387 20.17 1.58 -41.80
C TYR A 387 21.70 1.61 -41.73
N ILE A 388 22.38 1.95 -42.81
CA ILE A 388 23.82 2.25 -42.77
C ILE A 388 23.97 3.76 -42.80
N LYS A 389 23.64 4.50 -41.72
CA LYS A 389 24.29 5.76 -41.42
C LYS A 389 25.43 5.50 -40.47
N PRO A 390 26.68 5.80 -40.86
CA PRO A 390 27.81 5.66 -39.95
C PRO A 390 27.65 6.66 -38.78
N PRO A 391 28.21 6.35 -37.60
CA PRO A 391 28.14 7.25 -36.46
C PRO A 391 28.79 8.58 -36.83
N ARG A 392 28.07 9.68 -36.63
CA ARG A 392 28.65 11.03 -36.73
C ARG A 392 29.56 11.22 -35.52
N PHE A 393 30.86 11.15 -35.74
CA PHE A 393 31.83 11.68 -34.80
C PHE A 393 31.73 13.21 -34.85
N TYR A 394 31.31 13.84 -33.76
CA TYR A 394 31.55 15.26 -33.53
C TYR A 394 32.96 15.40 -32.98
N ILE A 395 33.78 16.18 -33.73
CA ILE A 395 35.08 16.68 -33.30
C ILE A 395 34.85 17.86 -32.37
#